data_3572f2ae20748330fb90568c660cebfb
#
_entry.id   3572f2ae20748330fb90568c660cebfb
#
_cell.length_a   1.000
_cell.length_b   1.000
_cell.length_c   1.000
_cell.angle_alpha   90.00
_cell.angle_beta   90.00
_cell.angle_gamma   90.00
#
_symmetry.space_group_name_H-M   'P 1'
#
loop_
_entity.id
_entity.type
_entity.pdbx_description
1 polymer ?
#
loop_
_entity_poly.entity_id
_entity_poly.type
_entity_poly.pdbx_seq_one_letter_code
_entity_poly.pdbx_strand_id
1 'polypeptide(L)'
;MTFLTRTLSALLIVVSAHVFAQTNLVTNLPKTEYGYPDFQGYWENLHQTPLQRPEELGDRQAYSEEEAFALIEQASASLQKRSLPLDPDREPPQEGRVTNQADDDFDDFPIDIAMINGEYRTSLIIDPPNGRIPHDIVNRAQTNEFYFYLEDNNLRFDGPEAAYGGERCLFPGPQLSMMYQRGLSPYTQIVQTKDYLMILGEYPYHARIIRIESDHPAIGFAKWMGDSVGHWENQTLVIHTEKIRREQSFPPIFSTVNTQITERLSLGENGTLVYEYTVTDPELYLQSFTAQIPFTRMHNGQVIYEYACHEGNYSFVGSLAGARWEDAQSEIDNDAN
;
A
#
# COMPACT_ATOMS: atom_id res chain seq x y z
N MET A 1 88.42 2.25 -21.24
CA MET A 1 87.75 3.38 -20.53
C MET A 1 86.38 3.52 -21.17
N THR A 2 85.38 2.96 -20.58
CA THR A 2 83.98 2.93 -21.08
C THR A 2 83.10 3.58 -20.04
N PHE A 3 82.58 4.77 -20.35
CA PHE A 3 81.63 5.50 -19.49
C PHE A 3 80.24 4.97 -19.71
N LEU A 4 79.60 4.44 -18.63
CA LEU A 4 78.21 4.10 -18.55
C LEU A 4 77.41 5.32 -18.08
N THR A 5 76.59 5.88 -18.96
CA THR A 5 75.59 6.90 -18.66
C THR A 5 74.31 6.20 -18.19
N ARG A 6 73.93 6.36 -16.88
CA ARG A 6 72.65 5.96 -16.31
C ARG A 6 71.63 7.11 -16.55
N THR A 7 70.62 6.86 -17.38
CA THR A 7 69.47 7.72 -17.49
C THR A 7 68.45 7.36 -16.41
N LEU A 8 68.16 8.32 -15.51
CA LEU A 8 67.12 8.24 -14.50
C LEU A 8 65.80 8.69 -15.12
N SER A 9 64.85 7.76 -15.33
CA SER A 9 63.49 8.09 -15.77
C SER A 9 62.66 8.40 -14.50
N ALA A 10 62.28 9.66 -14.34
CA ALA A 10 61.34 10.08 -13.30
C ALA A 10 59.92 9.80 -13.77
N LEU A 11 59.23 8.90 -13.05
CA LEU A 11 57.81 8.58 -13.26
C LEU A 11 56.96 9.59 -12.51
N LEU A 12 56.33 10.52 -13.24
CA LEU A 12 55.36 11.47 -12.67
C LEU A 12 54.02 10.73 -12.45
N ILE A 13 53.72 10.43 -11.20
CA ILE A 13 52.38 9.95 -10.82
C ILE A 13 51.47 11.18 -10.66
N VAL A 14 50.60 11.40 -11.64
CA VAL A 14 49.50 12.38 -11.54
C VAL A 14 48.37 11.76 -10.72
N VAL A 15 48.30 12.12 -9.44
CA VAL A 15 47.15 11.78 -8.59
C VAL A 15 46.02 12.75 -8.92
N SER A 16 45.06 12.30 -9.72
CA SER A 16 43.81 13.00 -9.97
C SER A 16 42.95 12.95 -8.72
N ALA A 17 42.96 13.99 -7.92
CA ALA A 17 42.01 14.19 -6.82
C ALA A 17 40.66 14.49 -7.42
N HIS A 18 39.78 13.50 -7.44
CA HIS A 18 38.36 13.72 -7.70
C HIS A 18 37.79 14.41 -6.46
N VAL A 19 37.65 15.70 -6.53
CA VAL A 19 36.86 16.47 -5.56
C VAL A 19 35.41 16.17 -5.84
N PHE A 20 34.82 15.24 -5.07
CA PHE A 20 33.37 15.12 -4.97
C PHE A 20 32.90 16.44 -4.34
N ALA A 21 32.37 17.34 -5.15
CA ALA A 21 31.57 18.45 -4.66
C ALA A 21 30.32 17.83 -4.00
N GLN A 22 30.35 17.71 -2.69
CA GLN A 22 29.12 17.53 -1.91
C GLN A 22 28.33 18.83 -2.10
N THR A 23 27.40 18.82 -3.05
CA THR A 23 26.31 19.80 -3.09
C THR A 23 25.50 19.57 -1.82
N ASN A 24 25.79 20.34 -0.79
CA ASN A 24 24.87 20.52 0.33
C ASN A 24 23.65 21.27 -0.21
N LEU A 25 22.74 20.54 -0.86
CA LEU A 25 21.36 20.95 -1.02
C LEU A 25 20.78 20.98 0.40
N VAL A 26 20.89 22.12 1.05
CA VAL A 26 20.14 22.40 2.29
C VAL A 26 18.69 22.51 1.84
N THR A 27 18.04 21.38 1.75
CA THR A 27 16.60 21.30 1.58
C THR A 27 15.98 21.85 2.85
N ASN A 28 15.40 23.03 2.76
CA ASN A 28 14.69 23.68 3.88
C ASN A 28 13.29 23.01 3.97
N LEU A 29 13.29 21.70 4.24
CA LEU A 29 12.04 20.93 4.41
C LEU A 29 11.25 21.51 5.59
N PRO A 30 9.93 21.56 5.48
CA PRO A 30 9.09 22.07 6.55
C PRO A 30 9.32 21.27 7.84
N LYS A 31 9.41 21.96 8.96
CA LYS A 31 9.59 21.38 10.28
C LYS A 31 8.50 21.87 11.21
N THR A 32 8.10 20.98 12.10
CA THR A 32 7.24 21.32 13.23
C THR A 32 7.96 22.25 14.22
N GLU A 33 7.23 22.86 15.12
CA GLU A 33 7.79 23.64 16.24
C GLU A 33 8.70 22.81 17.15
N TYR A 34 8.59 21.47 17.09
CA TYR A 34 9.43 20.51 17.86
C TYR A 34 10.72 20.13 17.11
N GLY A 35 10.97 20.68 15.91
CA GLY A 35 12.19 20.47 15.13
C GLY A 35 12.22 19.21 14.25
N TYR A 36 11.18 18.41 14.24
CA TYR A 36 11.02 17.25 13.38
C TYR A 36 10.36 17.61 12.02
N PRO A 37 10.49 16.77 10.98
CA PRO A 37 9.78 16.97 9.72
C PRO A 37 8.28 17.15 9.93
N ASP A 38 7.69 18.08 9.20
CA ASP A 38 6.26 18.35 9.24
C ASP A 38 5.52 17.50 8.21
N PHE A 39 4.92 16.42 8.68
CA PHE A 39 4.08 15.52 7.89
C PHE A 39 2.62 15.96 7.85
N GLN A 40 2.24 17.00 8.63
CA GLN A 40 0.85 17.42 8.73
C GLN A 40 0.28 17.85 7.38
N GLY A 41 -0.97 17.47 7.11
CA GLY A 41 -1.71 17.87 5.93
C GLY A 41 -2.35 16.72 5.19
N TYR A 42 -2.74 17.00 3.96
CA TYR A 42 -3.38 16.05 3.06
C TYR A 42 -2.38 15.55 2.03
N TRP A 43 -2.40 14.25 1.80
CA TRP A 43 -1.47 13.54 0.94
C TRP A 43 -2.22 12.64 -0.03
N GLU A 44 -1.67 12.47 -1.22
CA GLU A 44 -2.23 11.63 -2.27
C GLU A 44 -1.18 10.69 -2.84
N ASN A 45 -1.64 9.53 -3.29
CA ASN A 45 -0.83 8.47 -3.87
C ASN A 45 -1.42 8.11 -5.24
N LEU A 46 -1.07 8.89 -6.26
CA LEU A 46 -1.67 8.85 -7.61
C LEU A 46 -0.78 8.15 -8.66
N HIS A 47 -0.07 7.10 -8.30
CA HIS A 47 0.71 6.33 -9.25
C HIS A 47 0.15 4.93 -9.49
N GLN A 48 0.44 4.37 -10.67
CA GLN A 48 0.00 3.04 -11.08
C GLN A 48 1.08 1.95 -10.95
N THR A 49 2.19 2.26 -10.30
CA THR A 49 3.24 1.28 -10.03
C THR A 49 2.68 0.12 -9.22
N PRO A 50 2.81 -1.13 -9.69
CA PRO A 50 2.26 -2.28 -9.00
C PRO A 50 3.01 -2.56 -7.68
N LEU A 51 2.31 -3.15 -6.71
CA LEU A 51 2.95 -3.60 -5.48
C LEU A 51 4.06 -4.61 -5.77
N GLN A 52 3.74 -5.63 -6.56
CA GLN A 52 4.70 -6.67 -6.96
C GLN A 52 5.18 -6.47 -8.38
N ARG A 53 6.47 -6.68 -8.60
CA ARG A 53 7.09 -6.56 -9.91
C ARG A 53 6.57 -7.62 -10.88
N PRO A 54 6.24 -7.23 -12.13
CA PRO A 54 5.99 -8.18 -13.20
C PRO A 54 7.16 -9.16 -13.35
N GLU A 55 6.86 -10.44 -13.56
CA GLU A 55 7.88 -11.51 -13.60
C GLU A 55 8.91 -11.31 -14.70
N GLU A 56 8.48 -10.77 -15.84
CA GLU A 56 9.32 -10.48 -16.99
C GLU A 56 10.42 -9.44 -16.73
N LEU A 57 10.27 -8.63 -15.68
CA LEU A 57 11.27 -7.63 -15.29
C LEU A 57 12.35 -8.18 -14.35
N GLY A 58 12.18 -9.40 -13.80
CA GLY A 58 13.15 -10.04 -12.91
C GLY A 58 13.54 -9.13 -11.74
N ASP A 59 14.86 -8.88 -11.59
CA ASP A 59 15.41 -8.04 -10.51
C ASP A 59 15.53 -6.55 -10.89
N ARG A 60 14.99 -6.15 -12.02
CA ARG A 60 15.08 -4.78 -12.52
C ARG A 60 14.19 -3.83 -11.72
N GLN A 61 14.78 -3.04 -10.85
CA GLN A 61 14.05 -2.18 -9.88
C GLN A 61 13.51 -0.87 -10.46
N ALA A 62 14.09 -0.38 -11.58
CA ALA A 62 13.71 0.90 -12.17
C ALA A 62 13.56 0.81 -13.69
N TYR A 63 12.62 1.60 -14.22
CA TYR A 63 12.53 1.92 -15.64
C TYR A 63 13.53 3.02 -15.99
N SER A 64 13.93 3.11 -17.25
CA SER A 64 14.52 4.33 -17.77
C SER A 64 13.46 5.42 -17.87
N GLU A 65 13.88 6.68 -17.96
CA GLU A 65 12.95 7.81 -18.13
C GLU A 65 12.10 7.66 -19.39
N GLU A 66 12.72 7.21 -20.51
CA GLU A 66 12.04 6.97 -21.78
C GLU A 66 10.96 5.87 -21.66
N GLU A 67 11.27 4.77 -20.99
CA GLU A 67 10.31 3.69 -20.75
C GLU A 67 9.16 4.13 -19.84
N ALA A 68 9.47 4.89 -18.78
CA ALA A 68 8.46 5.41 -17.87
C ALA A 68 7.47 6.32 -18.60
N PHE A 69 7.96 7.26 -19.42
CA PHE A 69 7.11 8.15 -20.20
C PHE A 69 6.27 7.40 -21.24
N ALA A 70 6.84 6.40 -21.90
CA ALA A 70 6.08 5.56 -22.85
C ALA A 70 4.93 4.81 -22.16
N LEU A 71 5.17 4.28 -20.95
CA LEU A 71 4.13 3.61 -20.14
C LEU A 71 3.02 4.59 -19.69
N ILE A 72 3.40 5.79 -19.26
CA ILE A 72 2.45 6.84 -18.86
C ILE A 72 1.60 7.26 -20.07
N GLU A 73 2.21 7.47 -21.25
CA GLU A 73 1.50 7.81 -22.46
C GLU A 73 0.52 6.72 -22.89
N GLN A 74 0.96 5.46 -22.90
CA GLN A 74 0.11 4.32 -23.23
C GLN A 74 -1.08 4.20 -22.27
N ALA A 75 -0.85 4.34 -20.98
CA ALA A 75 -1.89 4.24 -19.97
C ALA A 75 -2.88 5.40 -20.09
N SER A 76 -2.39 6.63 -20.32
CA SER A 76 -3.22 7.83 -20.54
C SER A 76 -4.09 7.70 -21.78
N ALA A 77 -3.54 7.18 -22.88
CA ALA A 77 -4.31 6.90 -24.09
C ALA A 77 -5.40 5.84 -23.87
N SER A 78 -5.12 4.82 -23.05
CA SER A 78 -6.09 3.79 -22.68
C SER A 78 -7.23 4.38 -21.85
N LEU A 79 -6.90 5.23 -20.85
CA LEU A 79 -7.88 5.92 -20.03
C LEU A 79 -8.78 6.82 -20.90
N GLN A 80 -8.19 7.64 -21.76
CA GLN A 80 -8.95 8.51 -22.68
C GLN A 80 -9.91 7.70 -23.56
N LYS A 81 -9.47 6.52 -24.04
CA LYS A 81 -10.33 5.63 -24.85
C LYS A 81 -11.51 5.08 -24.02
N ARG A 82 -11.28 4.71 -22.77
CA ARG A 82 -12.32 4.18 -21.86
C ARG A 82 -13.32 5.25 -21.46
N SER A 83 -12.91 6.50 -21.34
CA SER A 83 -13.76 7.66 -21.01
C SER A 83 -14.65 8.13 -22.17
N LEU A 84 -14.54 7.55 -23.37
CA LEU A 84 -15.43 7.86 -24.48
C LEU A 84 -16.84 7.32 -24.22
N PRO A 85 -17.88 8.04 -24.66
CA PRO A 85 -19.24 7.53 -24.59
C PRO A 85 -19.36 6.14 -25.24
N LEU A 86 -20.09 5.25 -24.58
CA LEU A 86 -20.34 3.91 -25.11
C LEU A 86 -21.11 4.00 -26.42
N ASP A 87 -20.77 3.14 -27.38
CA ASP A 87 -21.53 3.01 -28.63
C ASP A 87 -23.00 2.66 -28.32
N PRO A 88 -23.97 3.51 -28.70
CA PRO A 88 -25.39 3.25 -28.46
C PRO A 88 -25.90 2.00 -29.17
N ASP A 89 -25.25 1.60 -30.27
CA ASP A 89 -25.62 0.44 -31.09
C ASP A 89 -24.82 -0.84 -30.71
N ARG A 90 -24.05 -0.80 -29.62
CA ARG A 90 -23.28 -1.97 -29.14
C ARG A 90 -24.20 -3.13 -28.82
N GLU A 91 -23.74 -4.34 -29.07
CA GLU A 91 -24.45 -5.55 -28.63
C GLU A 91 -24.62 -5.55 -27.10
N PRO A 92 -25.77 -6.04 -26.61
CA PRO A 92 -25.96 -6.21 -25.17
C PRO A 92 -24.91 -7.17 -24.59
N PRO A 93 -24.50 -6.98 -23.33
CA PRO A 93 -23.61 -7.93 -22.66
C PRO A 93 -24.16 -9.34 -22.73
N GLN A 94 -23.30 -10.33 -22.98
CA GLN A 94 -23.70 -11.74 -22.91
C GLN A 94 -24.23 -12.06 -21.51
N GLU A 95 -25.30 -12.83 -21.44
CA GLU A 95 -25.90 -13.27 -20.18
C GLU A 95 -24.84 -13.87 -19.25
N GLY A 96 -24.80 -13.42 -17.99
CA GLY A 96 -23.80 -13.84 -17.00
C GLY A 96 -22.43 -13.12 -17.07
N ARG A 97 -22.21 -12.23 -18.03
CA ARG A 97 -21.05 -11.32 -18.01
C ARG A 97 -21.46 -9.94 -17.49
N VAL A 98 -21.09 -9.69 -16.25
CA VAL A 98 -20.98 -8.31 -15.78
C VAL A 98 -19.73 -7.73 -16.47
N THR A 99 -19.92 -6.82 -17.42
CA THR A 99 -18.81 -5.99 -17.88
C THR A 99 -18.59 -4.97 -16.77
N ASN A 100 -17.45 -5.03 -16.09
CA ASN A 100 -17.08 -4.09 -15.03
C ASN A 100 -16.78 -2.68 -15.58
N GLN A 101 -17.50 -2.23 -16.59
CA GLN A 101 -17.34 -0.88 -17.12
C GLN A 101 -17.78 0.21 -16.12
N ALA A 102 -18.61 -0.15 -15.14
CA ALA A 102 -18.96 0.75 -14.05
C ALA A 102 -17.81 0.98 -13.05
N ASP A 103 -16.85 0.05 -12.96
CA ASP A 103 -15.69 0.21 -12.11
C ASP A 103 -14.63 1.14 -12.74
N ASP A 104 -14.71 1.39 -14.04
CA ASP A 104 -13.77 2.26 -14.76
C ASP A 104 -13.99 3.75 -14.41
N ASP A 105 -15.18 4.13 -13.92
CA ASP A 105 -15.49 5.52 -13.55
C ASP A 105 -14.75 6.00 -12.28
N PHE A 106 -14.20 5.07 -11.49
CA PHE A 106 -13.43 5.39 -10.29
C PHE A 106 -11.91 5.48 -10.55
N ASP A 107 -11.45 5.12 -11.74
CA ASP A 107 -10.04 5.07 -12.11
C ASP A 107 -9.54 6.32 -12.87
N ASP A 108 -10.31 7.40 -12.89
CA ASP A 108 -9.98 8.68 -13.58
C ASP A 108 -8.90 9.51 -12.87
N PHE A 109 -7.92 8.83 -12.26
CA PHE A 109 -6.76 9.49 -11.67
C PHE A 109 -5.64 9.68 -12.69
N PRO A 110 -4.82 10.74 -12.52
CA PRO A 110 -3.61 10.91 -13.31
C PRO A 110 -2.76 9.65 -13.29
N ILE A 111 -2.33 9.22 -14.47
CA ILE A 111 -1.51 8.04 -14.62
C ILE A 111 -0.06 8.46 -14.51
N ASP A 112 0.59 8.04 -13.44
CA ASP A 112 2.01 8.28 -13.20
C ASP A 112 2.69 6.99 -12.73
N ILE A 113 4.00 6.98 -12.72
CA ILE A 113 4.83 5.92 -12.16
C ILE A 113 5.51 6.44 -10.90
N ALA A 114 5.48 5.66 -9.84
CA ALA A 114 6.12 6.02 -8.58
C ALA A 114 7.60 6.38 -8.81
N MET A 115 7.96 7.62 -8.48
CA MET A 115 9.33 8.09 -8.54
C MET A 115 9.86 8.31 -7.12
N ILE A 116 10.93 7.61 -6.76
CA ILE A 116 11.57 7.70 -5.45
C ILE A 116 13.06 7.89 -5.67
N ASN A 117 13.62 8.96 -5.12
CA ASN A 117 15.04 9.32 -5.26
C ASN A 117 15.49 9.43 -6.74
N GLY A 118 14.61 9.92 -7.62
CA GLY A 118 14.90 10.08 -9.05
C GLY A 118 14.80 8.79 -9.89
N GLU A 119 14.32 7.69 -9.32
CA GLU A 119 14.12 6.42 -10.02
C GLU A 119 12.64 6.10 -10.21
N TYR A 120 12.23 5.81 -11.44
CA TYR A 120 10.90 5.32 -11.79
C TYR A 120 10.78 3.84 -11.44
N ARG A 121 10.01 3.52 -10.41
CA ARG A 121 9.92 2.16 -9.83
C ARG A 121 9.14 1.19 -10.71
N THR A 122 9.67 -0.02 -10.87
CA THR A 122 8.99 -1.14 -11.55
C THR A 122 8.01 -1.88 -10.61
N SER A 123 8.20 -1.73 -9.31
CA SER A 123 7.33 -2.21 -8.24
C SER A 123 7.55 -1.38 -6.99
N LEU A 124 6.58 -1.41 -6.08
CA LEU A 124 6.75 -0.77 -4.79
C LEU A 124 7.55 -1.64 -3.82
N ILE A 125 7.49 -2.97 -3.94
CA ILE A 125 8.37 -3.86 -3.18
C ILE A 125 9.79 -3.69 -3.69
N ILE A 126 10.70 -3.36 -2.76
CA ILE A 126 12.11 -3.13 -2.99
C ILE A 126 12.99 -4.23 -2.39
N ASP A 127 12.49 -4.94 -1.40
CA ASP A 127 13.13 -6.10 -0.79
C ASP A 127 12.07 -7.19 -0.54
N PRO A 128 12.28 -8.42 -1.01
CA PRO A 128 13.46 -8.94 -1.72
C PRO A 128 13.67 -8.32 -3.12
N PRO A 129 14.90 -8.43 -3.69
CA PRO A 129 15.29 -7.75 -4.94
C PRO A 129 14.41 -8.07 -6.14
N ASN A 130 13.78 -9.25 -6.18
CA ASN A 130 12.82 -9.62 -7.23
C ASN A 130 11.50 -8.81 -7.16
N GLY A 131 11.32 -7.98 -6.14
CA GLY A 131 10.15 -7.13 -5.98
C GLY A 131 8.83 -7.87 -5.74
N ARG A 132 8.87 -9.06 -5.14
CA ARG A 132 7.71 -9.93 -4.93
C ARG A 132 7.57 -10.34 -3.48
N ILE A 133 6.34 -10.54 -3.03
CA ILE A 133 6.06 -11.02 -1.67
C ILE A 133 6.56 -12.47 -1.53
N PRO A 134 7.44 -12.76 -0.57
CA PRO A 134 8.02 -14.09 -0.39
C PRO A 134 7.08 -15.01 0.39
N HIS A 135 5.91 -15.32 -0.17
CA HIS A 135 4.92 -16.18 0.48
C HIS A 135 5.46 -17.57 0.80
N ASP A 136 5.20 -18.07 2.00
CA ASP A 136 5.16 -19.50 2.26
C ASP A 136 3.84 -20.05 1.69
N ILE A 137 3.93 -20.74 0.56
CA ILE A 137 2.74 -21.22 -0.19
C ILE A 137 1.90 -22.19 0.64
N VAL A 138 2.53 -22.98 1.50
CA VAL A 138 1.83 -23.97 2.34
C VAL A 138 1.00 -23.27 3.41
N ASN A 139 1.64 -22.33 4.13
CA ASN A 139 0.97 -21.60 5.21
C ASN A 139 -0.05 -20.58 4.67
N ARG A 140 0.23 -19.99 3.51
CA ARG A 140 -0.73 -19.11 2.81
C ARG A 140 -2.03 -19.83 2.49
N ALA A 141 -1.96 -21.08 2.01
CA ALA A 141 -3.16 -21.87 1.74
C ALA A 141 -4.03 -22.01 3.00
N GLN A 142 -3.43 -22.30 4.15
CA GLN A 142 -4.14 -22.41 5.44
C GLN A 142 -4.77 -21.09 5.90
N THR A 143 -4.15 -19.95 5.59
CA THR A 143 -4.70 -18.64 5.95
C THR A 143 -5.88 -18.26 5.05
N ASN A 144 -5.79 -18.58 3.77
CA ASN A 144 -6.91 -18.44 2.83
C ASN A 144 -8.05 -19.41 3.13
N GLU A 145 -7.73 -20.57 3.70
CA GLU A 145 -8.70 -21.62 3.99
C GLU A 145 -9.87 -21.12 4.84
N PHE A 146 -9.63 -20.16 5.75
CA PHE A 146 -10.72 -19.61 6.55
C PHE A 146 -11.76 -18.86 5.69
N TYR A 147 -11.34 -18.01 4.75
CA TYR A 147 -12.27 -17.29 3.86
C TYR A 147 -12.93 -18.23 2.86
N PHE A 148 -12.16 -19.08 2.21
CA PHE A 148 -12.69 -20.08 1.27
C PHE A 148 -13.57 -21.11 1.98
N TYR A 149 -13.23 -21.50 3.22
CA TYR A 149 -14.07 -22.38 4.02
C TYR A 149 -15.47 -21.80 4.24
N LEU A 150 -15.59 -20.52 4.52
CA LEU A 150 -16.88 -19.87 4.68
C LEU A 150 -17.67 -19.85 3.37
N GLU A 151 -17.03 -19.63 2.22
CA GLU A 151 -17.67 -19.68 0.91
C GLU A 151 -18.06 -21.10 0.51
N ASP A 152 -17.13 -22.05 0.59
CA ASP A 152 -17.32 -23.43 0.16
C ASP A 152 -18.39 -24.17 0.98
N ASN A 153 -18.60 -23.76 2.23
CA ASN A 153 -19.61 -24.34 3.11
C ASN A 153 -20.88 -23.48 3.23
N ASN A 154 -21.02 -22.45 2.40
CA ASN A 154 -22.15 -21.50 2.42
C ASN A 154 -22.39 -20.84 3.79
N LEU A 155 -21.35 -20.63 4.56
CA LEU A 155 -21.40 -20.05 5.90
C LEU A 155 -21.23 -18.52 5.92
N ARG A 156 -20.97 -17.90 4.77
CA ARG A 156 -20.65 -16.47 4.65
C ARG A 156 -21.73 -15.55 5.21
N PHE A 157 -22.99 -16.00 5.18
CA PHE A 157 -24.14 -15.24 5.66
C PHE A 157 -24.84 -15.89 6.86
N ASP A 158 -24.19 -16.82 7.54
CA ASP A 158 -24.72 -17.42 8.78
C ASP A 158 -24.96 -16.37 9.87
N GLY A 159 -24.09 -15.36 9.90
CA GLY A 159 -24.20 -14.21 10.78
C GLY A 159 -23.33 -13.07 10.32
N PRO A 160 -23.52 -11.86 10.90
CA PRO A 160 -22.69 -10.70 10.53
C PRO A 160 -21.20 -10.95 10.67
N GLU A 161 -20.79 -11.78 11.62
CA GLU A 161 -19.39 -12.07 11.91
C GLU A 161 -18.72 -12.92 10.83
N ALA A 162 -19.48 -13.70 10.10
CA ALA A 162 -18.98 -14.56 9.02
C ALA A 162 -18.76 -13.79 7.71
N ALA A 163 -19.39 -12.63 7.55
CA ALA A 163 -19.21 -11.81 6.37
C ALA A 163 -17.82 -11.13 6.32
N TYR A 164 -17.32 -10.86 5.12
CA TYR A 164 -16.05 -10.18 4.93
C TYR A 164 -16.03 -8.78 5.56
N GLY A 165 -14.85 -8.36 5.99
CA GLY A 165 -14.66 -7.05 6.63
C GLY A 165 -15.20 -5.89 5.80
N GLY A 166 -15.06 -5.91 4.47
CA GLY A 166 -15.58 -4.88 3.57
C GLY A 166 -17.11 -4.79 3.55
N GLU A 167 -17.80 -5.91 3.56
CA GLU A 167 -19.26 -5.96 3.63
C GLU A 167 -19.79 -5.40 4.95
N ARG A 168 -18.99 -5.51 6.00
CA ARG A 168 -19.28 -5.00 7.35
C ARG A 168 -18.82 -3.56 7.55
N CYS A 169 -18.35 -2.89 6.51
CA CYS A 169 -17.71 -1.57 6.61
C CYS A 169 -16.54 -1.52 7.60
N LEU A 170 -15.91 -2.66 7.84
CA LEU A 170 -14.62 -2.75 8.50
C LEU A 170 -13.53 -2.60 7.44
N PHE A 171 -12.32 -2.32 7.86
CA PHE A 171 -11.23 -2.12 6.92
C PHE A 171 -10.91 -3.40 6.12
N PRO A 172 -11.28 -3.52 4.84
CA PRO A 172 -10.90 -4.64 4.01
C PRO A 172 -9.68 -4.22 3.19
N GLY A 173 -8.52 -4.33 3.69
CA GLY A 173 -7.39 -3.90 2.91
C GLY A 173 -6.07 -4.24 3.55
N PRO A 174 -4.96 -3.88 2.94
CA PRO A 174 -3.68 -4.07 3.56
C PRO A 174 -3.71 -3.45 4.95
N GLN A 175 -3.04 -4.06 5.86
CA GLN A 175 -3.15 -3.94 7.30
C GLN A 175 -3.23 -2.53 7.86
N LEU A 176 -2.68 -1.54 7.14
CA LEU A 176 -2.63 -0.14 7.57
C LEU A 176 -3.00 0.80 6.41
N SER A 177 -3.62 1.92 6.71
CA SER A 177 -4.22 2.84 5.73
C SER A 177 -3.26 3.33 4.64
N MET A 178 -2.01 3.64 4.98
CA MET A 178 -1.03 4.10 3.99
C MET A 178 -0.44 2.97 3.12
N MET A 179 -0.61 1.71 3.50
CA MET A 179 -0.18 0.56 2.69
C MET A 179 -1.11 0.33 1.49
N TYR A 180 -2.26 0.96 1.48
CA TYR A 180 -3.23 0.81 0.41
C TYR A 180 -2.78 1.58 -0.83
N GLN A 181 -2.75 0.89 -1.98
CA GLN A 181 -2.14 1.38 -3.21
C GLN A 181 -3.10 1.67 -4.27
N ARG A 182 -4.10 1.71 -4.42
CA ARG A 182 -5.12 1.91 -5.45
C ARG A 182 -6.46 1.49 -4.86
N GLY A 183 -7.39 2.22 -5.07
CA GLY A 183 -8.69 1.92 -4.64
C GLY A 183 -9.61 3.11 -4.89
N LEU A 184 -10.74 3.09 -4.26
CA LEU A 184 -11.75 4.13 -4.40
C LEU A 184 -11.26 5.50 -3.93
N SER A 185 -10.16 5.56 -3.14
CA SER A 185 -9.54 6.83 -2.76
C SER A 185 -8.07 6.67 -2.34
N PRO A 186 -7.14 7.35 -3.01
CA PRO A 186 -5.71 7.35 -2.67
C PRO A 186 -5.35 8.42 -1.64
N TYR A 187 -6.31 9.02 -0.95
CA TYR A 187 -6.12 10.23 -0.15
C TYR A 187 -5.96 9.90 1.33
N THR A 188 -5.04 10.63 1.97
CA THR A 188 -4.70 10.45 3.38
C THR A 188 -4.53 11.79 4.07
N GLN A 189 -5.07 11.94 5.26
CA GLN A 189 -4.78 13.06 6.15
C GLN A 189 -3.85 12.62 7.27
N ILE A 190 -2.80 13.41 7.50
CA ILE A 190 -1.92 13.27 8.65
C ILE A 190 -2.12 14.47 9.58
N VAL A 191 -2.38 14.20 10.85
CA VAL A 191 -2.37 15.21 11.92
C VAL A 191 -1.24 14.86 12.87
N GLN A 192 -0.33 15.81 13.08
CA GLN A 192 0.89 15.60 13.83
C GLN A 192 0.93 16.53 15.05
N THR A 193 1.20 15.95 16.20
CA THR A 193 1.52 16.65 17.44
C THR A 193 2.87 16.17 17.96
N LYS A 194 3.32 16.67 19.10
CA LYS A 194 4.54 16.20 19.72
C LYS A 194 4.49 14.73 20.12
N ASP A 195 3.35 14.30 20.66
CA ASP A 195 3.20 13.00 21.32
C ASP A 195 2.39 11.99 20.50
N TYR A 196 1.72 12.44 19.42
CA TYR A 196 0.85 11.61 18.60
C TYR A 196 0.94 11.96 17.12
N LEU A 197 0.84 10.93 16.28
CA LEU A 197 0.53 11.05 14.88
C LEU A 197 -0.80 10.35 14.61
N MET A 198 -1.76 11.03 13.98
CA MET A 198 -2.96 10.41 13.45
C MET A 198 -2.84 10.29 11.93
N ILE A 199 -3.14 9.12 11.40
CA ILE A 199 -3.25 8.86 9.96
C ILE A 199 -4.70 8.48 9.68
N LEU A 200 -5.38 9.29 8.88
CA LEU A 200 -6.75 9.06 8.43
C LEU A 200 -6.72 8.79 6.92
N GLY A 201 -7.10 7.57 6.51
CA GLY A 201 -7.40 7.27 5.10
C GLY A 201 -8.82 7.71 4.76
N GLU A 202 -9.04 8.22 3.54
CA GLU A 202 -10.40 8.49 3.08
C GLU A 202 -11.16 7.20 2.83
N TYR A 203 -10.51 6.24 2.16
CA TYR A 203 -11.04 4.90 1.96
C TYR A 203 -10.04 3.83 2.42
N PRO A 204 -10.53 2.87 3.17
CA PRO A 204 -11.73 2.96 3.99
C PRO A 204 -11.55 3.99 5.10
N TYR A 205 -12.60 4.66 5.50
CA TYR A 205 -12.57 5.77 6.45
C TYR A 205 -12.13 5.31 7.84
N HIS A 206 -10.82 5.38 8.10
CA HIS A 206 -10.22 4.81 9.29
C HIS A 206 -9.10 5.70 9.83
N ALA A 207 -9.22 6.11 11.08
CA ALA A 207 -8.19 6.84 11.79
C ALA A 207 -7.32 5.90 12.62
N ARG A 208 -6.02 5.94 12.41
CA ARG A 208 -5.02 5.23 13.21
C ARG A 208 -4.22 6.23 14.02
N ILE A 209 -4.09 5.99 15.32
CA ILE A 209 -3.33 6.84 16.24
C ILE A 209 -2.05 6.11 16.64
N ILE A 210 -0.94 6.77 16.38
CA ILE A 210 0.41 6.34 16.74
C ILE A 210 0.86 7.17 17.95
N ARG A 211 1.28 6.52 19.04
CA ARG A 211 1.87 7.18 20.20
C ARG A 211 3.36 7.34 19.97
N ILE A 212 3.88 8.55 20.05
CA ILE A 212 5.30 8.86 19.83
C ILE A 212 6.05 8.78 21.16
N GLU A 213 7.27 8.24 21.15
CA GLU A 213 8.15 8.02 22.32
C GLU A 213 7.42 7.27 23.44
N SER A 214 6.74 6.20 23.08
CA SER A 214 5.92 5.38 23.98
C SER A 214 6.15 3.90 23.76
N ASP A 215 5.86 3.10 24.77
CA ASP A 215 5.90 1.64 24.66
C ASP A 215 4.53 1.07 24.27
N HIS A 216 4.54 -0.16 23.76
CA HIS A 216 3.32 -0.93 23.58
C HIS A 216 2.71 -1.31 24.92
N PRO A 217 1.42 -1.06 25.15
CA PRO A 217 0.77 -1.51 26.36
C PRO A 217 0.64 -3.03 26.39
N ALA A 218 0.67 -3.60 27.57
CA ALA A 218 0.44 -5.03 27.78
C ALA A 218 -1.05 -5.38 27.57
N ILE A 219 -1.51 -5.33 26.31
CA ILE A 219 -2.88 -5.73 25.94
C ILE A 219 -2.92 -7.20 25.57
N GLY A 220 -3.96 -7.90 26.03
CA GLY A 220 -4.15 -9.33 25.78
C GLY A 220 -4.98 -9.67 24.55
N PHE A 221 -5.28 -8.70 23.65
CA PHE A 221 -6.11 -8.90 22.46
C PHE A 221 -5.58 -8.13 21.26
N ALA A 222 -5.87 -8.65 20.08
CA ALA A 222 -5.56 -8.00 18.81
C ALA A 222 -6.62 -6.96 18.45
N LYS A 223 -6.21 -5.89 17.78
CA LYS A 223 -7.05 -4.81 17.26
C LYS A 223 -7.10 -4.86 15.74
N TRP A 224 -8.11 -4.28 15.12
CA TRP A 224 -8.21 -4.20 13.66
C TRP A 224 -6.97 -3.57 13.03
N MET A 225 -6.55 -2.40 13.49
CA MET A 225 -5.37 -1.68 12.99
C MET A 225 -4.11 -1.94 13.84
N GLY A 226 -4.13 -2.96 14.68
CA GLY A 226 -3.05 -3.24 15.60
C GLY A 226 -2.86 -2.18 16.68
N ASP A 227 -1.72 -2.22 17.32
CA ASP A 227 -1.23 -1.23 18.28
C ASP A 227 0.05 -0.61 17.74
N SER A 228 0.08 0.73 17.59
CA SER A 228 1.17 1.45 16.94
C SER A 228 1.87 2.38 17.92
N VAL A 229 3.20 2.30 17.95
CA VAL A 229 4.09 3.24 18.65
C VAL A 229 5.16 3.73 17.72
N GLY A 230 5.63 4.97 17.90
CA GLY A 230 6.64 5.57 17.05
C GLY A 230 7.76 6.19 17.86
N HIS A 231 8.93 6.31 17.22
CA HIS A 231 10.06 7.06 17.73
C HIS A 231 10.81 7.74 16.58
N TRP A 232 11.57 8.77 16.91
CA TRP A 232 12.33 9.50 15.90
C TRP A 232 13.75 8.98 15.75
N GLU A 233 14.11 8.62 14.52
CA GLU A 233 15.49 8.38 14.11
C GLU A 233 15.95 9.52 13.20
N ASN A 234 16.60 10.53 13.77
CA ASN A 234 16.98 11.77 13.07
C ASN A 234 15.76 12.50 12.46
N GLN A 235 15.60 12.45 11.14
CA GLN A 235 14.49 13.08 10.40
C GLN A 235 13.49 12.05 9.87
N THR A 236 13.52 10.83 10.38
CA THR A 236 12.60 9.74 10.02
C THR A 236 11.79 9.34 11.24
N LEU A 237 10.47 9.32 11.10
CA LEU A 237 9.60 8.70 12.10
C LEU A 237 9.54 7.21 11.82
N VAL A 238 9.98 6.40 12.77
CA VAL A 238 9.88 4.93 12.73
C VAL A 238 8.70 4.51 13.57
N ILE A 239 7.82 3.70 13.01
CA ILE A 239 6.61 3.23 13.67
C ILE A 239 6.64 1.70 13.71
N HIS A 240 6.34 1.13 14.88
CA HIS A 240 6.16 -0.30 15.06
C HIS A 240 4.70 -0.59 15.36
N THR A 241 4.12 -1.53 14.60
CA THR A 241 2.73 -1.97 14.77
C THR A 241 2.71 -3.48 14.97
N GLU A 242 2.03 -3.90 16.02
CA GLU A 242 1.82 -5.30 16.38
C GLU A 242 0.37 -5.58 16.76
N LYS A 243 0.03 -6.85 17.02
CA LYS A 243 -1.30 -7.30 17.47
C LYS A 243 -2.41 -6.89 16.50
N ILE A 244 -2.16 -7.05 15.22
CA ILE A 244 -3.15 -6.91 14.16
C ILE A 244 -4.05 -8.16 14.16
N ARG A 245 -5.36 -7.97 13.99
CA ARG A 245 -6.29 -9.09 13.85
C ARG A 245 -6.03 -9.83 12.53
N ARG A 246 -6.08 -11.18 12.57
CA ARG A 246 -5.92 -11.99 11.36
C ARG A 246 -7.01 -11.72 10.33
N GLU A 247 -8.21 -11.35 10.76
CA GLU A 247 -9.34 -11.00 9.91
C GLU A 247 -9.10 -9.70 9.10
N GLN A 248 -8.02 -8.97 9.41
CA GLN A 248 -7.53 -7.84 8.64
C GLN A 248 -6.74 -8.28 7.39
N SER A 249 -6.48 -9.58 7.22
CA SER A 249 -5.83 -10.12 6.03
C SER A 249 -6.60 -9.77 4.76
N PHE A 250 -5.89 -9.30 3.74
CA PHE A 250 -6.43 -9.04 2.42
C PHE A 250 -5.37 -9.34 1.35
N PRO A 251 -5.71 -10.08 0.28
CA PRO A 251 -4.75 -10.35 -0.79
C PRO A 251 -4.15 -9.08 -1.39
N PRO A 252 -2.86 -9.03 -1.68
CA PRO A 252 -1.88 -10.12 -1.55
C PRO A 252 -1.16 -10.17 -0.19
N ILE A 253 -1.46 -9.27 0.75
CA ILE A 253 -0.81 -9.21 2.07
C ILE A 253 -1.74 -9.82 3.12
N PHE A 254 -1.26 -10.86 3.78
CA PHE A 254 -1.98 -11.56 4.83
C PHE A 254 -1.35 -11.27 6.18
N SER A 255 -2.10 -11.48 7.26
CA SER A 255 -1.62 -11.29 8.62
C SER A 255 -2.08 -12.42 9.54
N THR A 256 -1.24 -12.71 10.55
CA THR A 256 -1.60 -13.47 11.76
C THR A 256 -1.50 -12.55 12.98
N VAL A 257 -1.73 -13.11 14.15
CA VAL A 257 -1.52 -12.37 15.42
C VAL A 257 -0.04 -12.07 15.68
N ASN A 258 0.86 -12.72 14.95
CA ASN A 258 2.32 -12.57 15.03
C ASN A 258 2.88 -11.58 13.99
N THR A 259 2.00 -11.05 13.12
CA THR A 259 2.43 -10.04 12.14
C THR A 259 2.94 -8.78 12.86
N GLN A 260 4.12 -8.34 12.43
CA GLN A 260 4.73 -7.09 12.84
C GLN A 260 4.96 -6.22 11.59
N ILE A 261 4.64 -4.94 11.69
CA ILE A 261 4.88 -3.98 10.63
C ILE A 261 5.76 -2.87 11.19
N THR A 262 6.90 -2.67 10.55
CA THR A 262 7.77 -1.51 10.80
C THR A 262 7.60 -0.53 9.67
N GLU A 263 7.24 0.71 9.98
CA GLU A 263 7.03 1.78 9.01
C GLU A 263 8.06 2.89 9.20
N ARG A 264 8.40 3.57 8.13
CA ARG A 264 9.34 4.70 8.14
C ARG A 264 8.78 5.84 7.29
N LEU A 265 8.53 6.98 7.93
CA LEU A 265 8.06 8.18 7.25
C LEU A 265 9.20 9.19 7.17
N SER A 266 9.50 9.67 5.97
CA SER A 266 10.52 10.70 5.73
C SER A 266 10.08 11.64 4.61
N LEU A 267 10.62 12.86 4.58
CA LEU A 267 10.42 13.79 3.46
C LEU A 267 11.61 13.71 2.51
N GLY A 268 11.33 13.47 1.24
CA GLY A 268 12.30 13.58 0.16
C GLY A 268 12.64 15.04 -0.17
N GLU A 269 13.66 15.26 -1.00
CA GLU A 269 14.20 16.59 -1.33
C GLU A 269 13.17 17.56 -1.93
N ASN A 270 12.20 17.04 -2.66
CA ASN A 270 11.10 17.79 -3.29
C ASN A 270 9.86 17.94 -2.40
N GLY A 271 9.92 17.50 -1.13
CA GLY A 271 8.79 17.51 -0.22
C GLY A 271 7.84 16.33 -0.38
N THR A 272 8.16 15.34 -1.21
CA THR A 272 7.45 14.07 -1.29
C THR A 272 7.56 13.33 0.04
N LEU A 273 6.45 12.84 0.58
CA LEU A 273 6.48 11.94 1.72
C LEU A 273 6.78 10.53 1.21
N VAL A 274 7.94 10.01 1.60
CA VAL A 274 8.31 8.62 1.34
C VAL A 274 7.84 7.78 2.53
N TYR A 275 6.86 6.93 2.27
CA TYR A 275 6.37 5.95 3.20
C TYR A 275 6.98 4.58 2.86
N GLU A 276 7.79 4.06 3.76
CA GLU A 276 8.36 2.73 3.67
C GLU A 276 7.73 1.84 4.74
N TYR A 277 7.44 0.59 4.39
CA TYR A 277 6.99 -0.38 5.36
C TYR A 277 7.64 -1.74 5.14
N THR A 278 7.93 -2.42 6.23
CA THR A 278 8.43 -3.80 6.27
C THR A 278 7.43 -4.68 7.00
N VAL A 279 6.97 -5.74 6.34
CA VAL A 279 6.10 -6.75 6.93
C VAL A 279 6.93 -7.95 7.34
N THR A 280 6.77 -8.38 8.57
CA THR A 280 7.41 -9.57 9.15
C THR A 280 6.33 -10.48 9.74
N ASP A 281 6.22 -11.69 9.20
CA ASP A 281 5.38 -12.74 9.77
C ASP A 281 5.98 -14.11 9.39
N PRO A 282 6.66 -14.78 10.33
CA PRO A 282 7.35 -16.03 10.05
C PRO A 282 6.40 -17.21 9.78
N GLU A 283 5.09 -17.05 10.03
CA GLU A 283 4.10 -18.08 9.70
C GLU A 283 3.64 -17.98 8.23
N LEU A 284 3.72 -16.77 7.62
CA LEU A 284 3.18 -16.50 6.29
C LEU A 284 4.22 -16.25 5.22
N TYR A 285 5.40 -15.79 5.63
CA TYR A 285 6.43 -15.35 4.70
C TYR A 285 7.77 -16.04 5.01
N LEU A 286 8.46 -16.48 3.96
CA LEU A 286 9.79 -17.09 4.06
C LEU A 286 10.86 -16.12 4.58
N GLN A 287 10.63 -14.83 4.39
CA GLN A 287 11.40 -13.71 4.92
C GLN A 287 10.54 -12.45 4.98
N SER A 288 10.97 -11.43 5.69
CA SER A 288 10.34 -10.10 5.65
C SER A 288 10.42 -9.51 4.25
N PHE A 289 9.46 -8.63 3.91
CA PHE A 289 9.53 -7.86 2.68
C PHE A 289 9.29 -6.37 2.96
N THR A 290 9.91 -5.52 2.15
CA THR A 290 9.84 -4.06 2.29
C THR A 290 9.30 -3.43 1.03
N ALA A 291 8.40 -2.48 1.18
CA ALA A 291 7.88 -1.65 0.10
C ALA A 291 8.02 -0.16 0.39
N GLN A 292 8.12 0.64 -0.66
CA GLN A 292 8.17 2.11 -0.59
C GLN A 292 7.08 2.71 -1.45
N ILE A 293 6.35 3.68 -0.91
CA ILE A 293 5.26 4.39 -1.59
C ILE A 293 5.52 5.90 -1.47
N PRO A 294 5.62 6.63 -2.58
CA PRO A 294 5.69 8.08 -2.55
C PRO A 294 4.30 8.68 -2.44
N PHE A 295 4.15 9.67 -1.57
CA PHE A 295 2.95 10.50 -1.46
C PHE A 295 3.30 11.94 -1.80
N THR A 296 2.44 12.60 -2.55
CA THR A 296 2.54 14.04 -2.83
C THR A 296 1.51 14.81 -2.02
N ARG A 297 1.79 16.08 -1.73
CA ARG A 297 0.81 16.92 -1.06
C ARG A 297 -0.34 17.23 -2.02
N MET A 298 -1.56 17.07 -1.53
CA MET A 298 -2.74 17.49 -2.27
C MET A 298 -2.72 18.99 -2.55
N HIS A 299 -3.32 19.40 -3.64
CA HIS A 299 -3.38 20.82 -4.03
C HIS A 299 -4.14 21.65 -2.98
N ASN A 300 -3.78 22.91 -2.84
CA ASN A 300 -4.42 23.81 -1.89
C ASN A 300 -5.94 23.87 -2.12
N GLY A 301 -6.69 23.65 -1.05
CA GLY A 301 -8.16 23.68 -1.07
C GLY A 301 -8.82 22.33 -1.33
N GLN A 302 -8.06 21.30 -1.67
CA GLN A 302 -8.57 19.93 -1.69
C GLN A 302 -8.61 19.39 -0.26
N VAL A 303 -9.62 18.60 0.02
CA VAL A 303 -9.86 17.92 1.29
C VAL A 303 -10.31 16.50 1.02
N ILE A 304 -10.14 15.62 1.98
CA ILE A 304 -10.72 14.28 1.91
C ILE A 304 -12.19 14.33 2.34
N TYR A 305 -12.97 13.43 1.79
CA TYR A 305 -14.39 13.32 2.08
C TYR A 305 -14.66 12.18 3.06
N GLU A 306 -15.82 12.20 3.69
CA GLU A 306 -16.26 11.08 4.50
C GLU A 306 -16.71 9.93 3.60
N TYR A 307 -16.08 8.77 3.77
CA TYR A 307 -16.56 7.54 3.15
C TYR A 307 -17.57 6.87 4.09
N ALA A 308 -18.83 7.16 3.87
CA ALA A 308 -19.95 6.72 4.71
C ALA A 308 -20.43 5.30 4.30
N CYS A 309 -19.57 4.29 4.43
CA CYS A 309 -19.81 2.92 3.99
C CYS A 309 -21.13 2.32 4.53
N HIS A 310 -21.54 2.68 5.74
CA HIS A 310 -22.79 2.17 6.32
C HIS A 310 -24.04 2.79 5.70
N GLU A 311 -23.93 3.97 5.11
CA GLU A 311 -25.05 4.60 4.43
C GLU A 311 -25.32 3.87 3.11
N GLY A 312 -26.53 3.37 2.96
CA GLY A 312 -26.92 2.62 1.76
C GLY A 312 -26.42 1.17 1.69
N ASN A 313 -25.77 0.64 2.72
CA ASN A 313 -25.35 -0.77 2.77
C ASN A 313 -26.55 -1.73 2.99
N TYR A 314 -27.55 -1.59 2.10
CA TYR A 314 -28.77 -2.43 2.12
C TYR A 314 -28.49 -3.85 1.64
N SER A 315 -27.50 -4.05 0.80
CA SER A 315 -27.13 -5.34 0.25
C SER A 315 -26.74 -6.33 1.37
N PHE A 316 -26.03 -5.89 2.38
CA PHE A 316 -25.62 -6.73 3.49
C PHE A 316 -26.82 -7.28 4.30
N VAL A 317 -27.79 -6.42 4.62
CA VAL A 317 -29.04 -6.83 5.29
C VAL A 317 -29.84 -7.78 4.39
N GLY A 318 -29.91 -7.46 3.09
CA GLY A 318 -30.58 -8.30 2.10
C GLY A 318 -29.98 -9.70 1.99
N SER A 319 -28.65 -9.81 1.97
CA SER A 319 -27.93 -11.08 1.92
C SER A 319 -28.19 -11.95 3.16
N LEU A 320 -28.12 -11.34 4.36
CA LEU A 320 -28.44 -12.06 5.61
C LEU A 320 -29.92 -12.53 5.65
N ALA A 321 -30.85 -11.72 5.16
CA ALA A 321 -32.25 -12.09 5.09
C ALA A 321 -32.48 -13.21 4.08
N GLY A 322 -31.80 -13.16 2.92
CA GLY A 322 -31.85 -14.22 1.90
C GLY A 322 -31.37 -15.56 2.44
N ALA A 323 -30.23 -15.58 3.13
CA ALA A 323 -29.71 -16.78 3.76
C ALA A 323 -30.71 -17.39 4.77
N ARG A 324 -31.34 -16.56 5.60
CA ARG A 324 -32.41 -17.06 6.53
C ARG A 324 -33.62 -17.64 5.81
N TRP A 325 -33.96 -17.07 4.66
CA TRP A 325 -35.04 -17.62 3.86
C TRP A 325 -34.68 -18.99 3.25
N GLU A 326 -33.44 -19.12 2.75
CA GLU A 326 -32.94 -20.41 2.23
C GLU A 326 -32.87 -21.48 3.30
N ASP A 327 -32.39 -21.14 4.51
CA ASP A 327 -32.38 -22.06 5.66
C ASP A 327 -33.79 -22.59 5.95
N ALA A 328 -34.79 -21.69 6.03
CA ALA A 328 -36.18 -22.08 6.31
C ALA A 328 -36.80 -22.97 5.19
N GLN A 329 -36.44 -22.73 3.91
CA GLN A 329 -36.90 -23.61 2.82
C GLN A 329 -36.26 -25.00 2.93
N SER A 330 -34.98 -25.07 3.26
CA SER A 330 -34.26 -26.36 3.43
C SER A 330 -34.85 -27.20 4.58
N GLU A 331 -35.29 -26.59 5.67
CA GLU A 331 -35.97 -27.28 6.77
C GLU A 331 -37.32 -27.85 6.32
N ILE A 332 -38.11 -27.06 5.58
CA ILE A 332 -39.42 -27.51 5.06
C ILE A 332 -39.26 -28.71 4.10
N ASP A 333 -38.27 -28.68 3.21
CA ASP A 333 -38.01 -29.73 2.25
C ASP A 333 -37.52 -31.02 2.94
N ASN A 334 -36.71 -30.88 4.01
CA ASN A 334 -36.26 -32.03 4.82
C ASN A 334 -37.39 -32.67 5.63
N ASP A 335 -38.35 -31.90 6.14
CA ASP A 335 -39.51 -32.40 6.88
C ASP A 335 -40.56 -33.04 5.96
N ALA A 336 -40.52 -32.74 4.67
CA ALA A 336 -41.46 -33.28 3.66
C ALA A 336 -41.01 -34.62 3.03
N ASN A 337 -39.76 -35.07 3.27
CA ASN A 337 -39.20 -36.35 2.82
C ASN A 337 -39.07 -37.35 3.94
#